data_e0ac82088de9ae4909bd3548b8a59072
#
_entry.id   e0ac82088de9ae4909bd3548b8a59072
#
_cell.length_a   1.000
_cell.length_b   1.000
_cell.length_c   1.000
_cell.angle_alpha   90.00
_cell.angle_beta   90.00
_cell.angle_gamma   90.00
#
_symmetry.space_group_name_H-M   'P 1'
#
loop_
_entity.id
_entity.type
_entity.pdbx_description
1 polymer ?
#
loop_
_entity_poly.entity_id
_entity_poly.type
_entity_poly.pdbx_seq_one_letter_code
_entity_poly.pdbx_strand_id
1 'polypeptide(L)'
;MKSLFLSISLFVCATLSAQTTGTLTLAFSQTPHTSYQQTKNVMAVWIESSTGTFVKTRARNAGGGTSDHLAVWAVKAGGSAGNCMAANCNVLGATTGATLTNFGNRSFSWDGTDASGNVVPDGTYKITVESTWNHGSAATTTRSYTFVKGAAQDLQTPASDANFTNITLAWNPGGSGLVEKTPEMNVAVQPNPSANGVFNVEFNYATRISAINLAGEEVYTQDVKMNEVAKTVDLSNLTNGVYFICVTNGTSVSKHKVVISK
;
A
#
# COMPACT_ATOMS: atom_id res chain seq x y z
N MET A 1 64.24 12.33 -21.12
CA MET A 1 63.30 12.60 -20.01
C MET A 1 61.94 11.99 -20.38
N LYS A 2 61.55 10.91 -19.73
CA LYS A 2 60.25 10.26 -19.97
C LYS A 2 59.25 10.81 -18.92
N SER A 3 58.24 11.56 -19.37
CA SER A 3 57.17 12.07 -18.51
C SER A 3 56.20 10.96 -18.20
N LEU A 4 56.07 10.62 -16.93
CA LEU A 4 55.10 9.66 -16.40
C LEU A 4 53.78 10.41 -16.12
N PHE A 5 52.74 10.21 -16.94
CA PHE A 5 51.42 10.72 -16.68
C PHE A 5 50.72 9.79 -15.67
N LEU A 6 50.51 10.27 -14.45
CA LEU A 6 49.74 9.60 -13.41
C LEU A 6 48.27 9.93 -13.63
N SER A 7 47.49 8.97 -14.18
CA SER A 7 46.03 9.11 -14.28
C SER A 7 45.38 8.84 -12.90
N ILE A 8 44.90 9.88 -12.27
CA ILE A 8 44.06 9.76 -11.06
C ILE A 8 42.64 9.43 -11.51
N SER A 9 42.23 8.18 -11.37
CA SER A 9 40.82 7.76 -11.51
C SER A 9 40.03 8.24 -10.26
N LEU A 10 39.19 9.22 -10.45
CA LEU A 10 38.22 9.66 -9.41
C LEU A 10 37.10 8.61 -9.28
N PHE A 11 37.17 7.75 -8.27
CA PHE A 11 36.11 6.83 -7.94
C PHE A 11 34.96 7.65 -7.33
N VAL A 12 33.91 7.92 -8.11
CA VAL A 12 32.64 8.45 -7.57
C VAL A 12 31.92 7.29 -6.90
N CYS A 13 32.01 7.23 -5.58
CA CYS A 13 31.21 6.30 -4.79
C CYS A 13 29.75 6.79 -4.82
N ALA A 14 28.92 6.22 -5.69
CA ALA A 14 27.49 6.44 -5.65
C ALA A 14 26.94 5.77 -4.39
N THR A 15 26.49 6.55 -3.42
CA THR A 15 25.77 6.04 -2.26
C THR A 15 24.39 5.55 -2.74
N LEU A 16 24.21 4.25 -2.86
CA LEU A 16 22.89 3.62 -3.06
C LEU A 16 22.09 3.83 -1.77
N SER A 17 21.16 4.77 -1.79
CA SER A 17 20.17 4.90 -0.72
C SER A 17 19.17 3.76 -0.82
N ALA A 18 18.83 3.12 0.29
CA ALA A 18 17.76 2.15 0.34
C ALA A 18 16.44 2.79 -0.14
N GLN A 19 15.59 1.99 -0.79
CA GLN A 19 14.30 2.41 -1.34
C GLN A 19 13.25 1.38 -0.93
N THR A 20 12.77 1.47 0.29
CA THR A 20 11.72 0.58 0.80
C THR A 20 10.36 0.98 0.22
N THR A 21 9.64 0.04 -0.37
CA THR A 21 8.23 0.22 -0.71
C THR A 21 7.39 0.19 0.56
N GLY A 22 6.16 0.68 0.50
CA GLY A 22 5.28 0.66 1.68
C GLY A 22 4.10 1.60 1.52
N THR A 23 3.35 1.74 2.61
CA THR A 23 2.19 2.64 2.65
C THR A 23 2.24 3.49 3.92
N LEU A 24 2.22 4.79 3.74
CA LEU A 24 1.88 5.74 4.80
C LEU A 24 0.36 5.89 4.85
N THR A 25 -0.20 5.91 6.04
CA THR A 25 -1.58 6.32 6.29
C THR A 25 -1.62 7.43 7.32
N LEU A 26 -2.28 8.54 7.00
CA LEU A 26 -2.65 9.60 7.93
C LEU A 26 -4.17 9.60 8.07
N ALA A 27 -4.67 9.45 9.29
CA ALA A 27 -6.10 9.62 9.57
C ALA A 27 -6.31 10.60 10.71
N PHE A 28 -7.40 11.37 10.66
CA PHE A 28 -7.79 12.32 11.68
C PHE A 28 -9.27 12.67 11.60
N SER A 29 -9.83 13.23 12.67
CA SER A 29 -11.13 13.87 12.66
C SER A 29 -10.93 15.37 12.51
N GLN A 30 -11.52 15.95 11.46
CA GLN A 30 -11.47 17.39 11.19
C GLN A 30 -12.66 18.10 11.83
N THR A 31 -12.41 19.20 12.55
CA THR A 31 -13.44 20.08 13.12
C THR A 31 -13.26 21.50 12.61
N PRO A 32 -14.36 22.26 12.41
CA PRO A 32 -14.25 23.68 12.02
C PRO A 32 -13.76 24.52 13.19
N HIS A 33 -13.33 25.75 12.88
CA HIS A 33 -13.14 26.77 13.90
C HIS A 33 -14.47 27.08 14.62
N THR A 34 -14.44 27.34 15.93
CA THR A 34 -15.63 27.48 16.79
C THR A 34 -16.65 28.52 16.31
N SER A 35 -16.22 29.55 15.61
CA SER A 35 -17.10 30.61 15.06
C SER A 35 -17.63 30.29 13.65
N TYR A 36 -17.22 29.20 13.03
CA TYR A 36 -17.65 28.86 11.67
C TYR A 36 -18.92 28.04 11.68
N GLN A 37 -19.98 28.59 11.14
CA GLN A 37 -21.31 27.99 11.13
C GLN A 37 -21.65 27.20 9.86
N GLN A 38 -20.77 27.22 8.85
CA GLN A 38 -20.95 26.51 7.60
C GLN A 38 -20.12 25.24 7.55
N THR A 39 -20.38 24.37 6.57
CA THR A 39 -19.71 23.08 6.40
C THR A 39 -18.72 23.04 5.26
N LYS A 40 -18.73 24.05 4.37
CA LYS A 40 -17.85 24.08 3.21
C LYS A 40 -16.40 24.36 3.61
N ASN A 41 -15.49 23.53 3.13
CA ASN A 41 -14.05 23.74 3.28
C ASN A 41 -13.29 23.19 2.09
N VAL A 42 -12.07 23.68 1.88
CA VAL A 42 -11.12 23.16 0.90
C VAL A 42 -9.95 22.52 1.63
N MET A 43 -9.31 21.55 0.99
CA MET A 43 -8.22 20.80 1.60
C MET A 43 -7.21 20.36 0.57
N ALA A 44 -5.92 20.45 0.91
CA ALA A 44 -4.84 19.78 0.23
C ALA A 44 -4.01 18.95 1.21
N VAL A 45 -3.50 17.83 0.71
CA VAL A 45 -2.59 16.95 1.45
C VAL A 45 -1.44 16.58 0.52
N TRP A 46 -0.21 16.76 1.01
CA TRP A 46 0.97 16.49 0.20
C TRP A 46 2.14 15.95 1.04
N ILE A 47 3.09 15.35 0.35
CA ILE A 47 4.34 14.84 0.91
C ILE A 47 5.48 15.80 0.56
N GLU A 48 6.34 16.05 1.55
CA GLU A 48 7.60 16.76 1.41
C GLU A 48 8.75 15.95 2.00
N SER A 49 9.97 16.20 1.53
CA SER A 49 11.18 15.77 2.25
C SER A 49 11.29 16.49 3.61
N SER A 50 12.18 16.04 4.47
CA SER A 50 12.48 16.72 5.76
C SER A 50 12.88 18.19 5.56
N THR A 51 13.55 18.50 4.45
CA THR A 51 13.98 19.86 4.07
C THR A 51 12.89 20.71 3.41
N GLY A 52 11.70 20.15 3.18
CA GLY A 52 10.57 20.87 2.59
C GLY A 52 10.51 20.84 1.07
N THR A 53 11.29 19.97 0.42
CA THR A 53 11.16 19.74 -1.03
C THR A 53 9.88 18.97 -1.32
N PHE A 54 9.06 19.46 -2.24
CA PHE A 54 7.83 18.81 -2.67
C PHE A 54 8.12 17.42 -3.28
N VAL A 55 7.31 16.42 -2.91
CA VAL A 55 7.39 15.06 -3.41
C VAL A 55 6.14 14.69 -4.21
N LYS A 56 4.96 14.81 -3.61
CA LYS A 56 3.70 14.39 -4.26
C LYS A 56 2.47 14.97 -3.57
N THR A 57 1.52 15.45 -4.33
CA THR A 57 0.16 15.73 -3.82
C THR A 57 -0.60 14.41 -3.63
N ARG A 58 -1.27 14.25 -2.49
CA ARG A 58 -2.12 13.09 -2.22
C ARG A 58 -3.60 13.39 -2.39
N ALA A 59 -4.01 14.59 -1.98
CA ALA A 59 -5.39 15.03 -2.19
C ALA A 59 -5.44 16.53 -2.46
N ARG A 60 -6.40 16.95 -3.28
CA ARG A 60 -6.82 18.34 -3.46
C ARG A 60 -8.33 18.38 -3.63
N ASN A 61 -9.01 18.94 -2.66
CA ASN A 61 -10.44 19.19 -2.68
C ASN A 61 -10.70 20.68 -2.69
N ALA A 62 -10.84 21.24 -3.87
CA ALA A 62 -11.19 22.63 -4.09
C ALA A 62 -11.86 22.73 -5.46
N GLY A 63 -13.03 23.34 -5.52
CA GLY A 63 -13.79 23.47 -6.77
C GLY A 63 -14.42 24.82 -6.92
N GLY A 64 -14.42 25.31 -8.16
CA GLY A 64 -15.10 26.53 -8.59
C GLY A 64 -14.44 27.85 -8.13
N GLY A 65 -14.60 28.90 -8.90
CA GLY A 65 -14.13 30.22 -8.56
C GLY A 65 -12.72 30.57 -9.08
N THR A 66 -12.19 31.67 -8.61
CA THR A 66 -10.90 32.23 -9.04
C THR A 66 -9.75 31.90 -8.10
N SER A 67 -10.04 31.38 -6.90
CA SER A 67 -9.06 30.98 -5.90
C SER A 67 -9.46 29.66 -5.24
N ASP A 68 -8.48 28.78 -5.04
CA ASP A 68 -8.66 27.54 -4.29
C ASP A 68 -8.43 27.70 -2.78
N HIS A 69 -7.94 28.86 -2.35
CA HIS A 69 -7.66 29.18 -0.95
C HIS A 69 -6.69 28.19 -0.25
N LEU A 70 -5.77 27.57 -1.03
CA LEU A 70 -4.77 26.61 -0.59
C LEU A 70 -3.37 27.14 -0.90
N ALA A 71 -3.07 28.31 -0.34
CA ALA A 71 -1.90 29.10 -0.72
C ALA A 71 -0.56 28.42 -0.37
N VAL A 72 -0.49 27.68 0.72
CA VAL A 72 0.74 26.99 1.14
C VAL A 72 1.02 25.80 0.21
N TRP A 73 0.00 24.97 -0.03
CA TRP A 73 0.11 23.86 -0.96
C TRP A 73 0.41 24.33 -2.40
N ALA A 74 -0.27 25.38 -2.86
CA ALA A 74 -0.10 25.87 -4.22
C ALA A 74 1.34 26.29 -4.52
N VAL A 75 2.00 26.99 -3.60
CA VAL A 75 3.43 27.34 -3.72
C VAL A 75 4.30 26.09 -3.81
N LYS A 76 4.01 25.06 -3.01
CA LYS A 76 4.76 23.79 -3.01
C LYS A 76 4.54 22.98 -4.29
N ALA A 77 3.32 22.96 -4.78
CA ALA A 77 2.94 22.22 -5.98
C ALA A 77 3.26 22.92 -7.30
N GLY A 78 3.95 24.06 -7.27
CA GLY A 78 4.38 24.82 -8.45
C GLY A 78 3.38 25.85 -8.95
N GLY A 79 2.36 26.19 -8.16
CA GLY A 79 1.41 27.23 -8.47
C GLY A 79 2.00 28.65 -8.38
N SER A 80 1.48 29.55 -9.18
CA SER A 80 1.83 30.97 -9.12
C SER A 80 0.93 31.72 -8.13
N ALA A 81 1.51 32.68 -7.41
CA ALA A 81 0.76 33.55 -6.47
C ALA A 81 -0.08 32.79 -5.41
N GLY A 82 0.32 31.57 -5.03
CA GLY A 82 -0.38 30.80 -4.01
C GLY A 82 -1.77 30.30 -4.42
N ASN A 83 -2.01 30.07 -5.71
CA ASN A 83 -3.29 29.66 -6.26
C ASN A 83 -3.09 28.71 -7.45
N CYS A 84 -3.84 27.63 -7.49
CA CYS A 84 -3.80 26.62 -8.54
C CYS A 84 -5.05 26.61 -9.43
N MET A 85 -5.97 27.53 -9.31
CA MET A 85 -7.17 27.55 -10.16
C MET A 85 -6.87 27.86 -11.61
N ALA A 86 -5.84 28.69 -11.86
CA ALA A 86 -5.39 29.07 -13.20
C ALA A 86 -3.95 28.60 -13.50
N ALA A 87 -3.35 27.76 -12.68
CA ALA A 87 -1.98 27.30 -12.81
C ALA A 87 -1.91 25.78 -12.83
N ASN A 88 -0.88 25.25 -13.52
CA ASN A 88 -0.61 23.80 -13.57
C ASN A 88 0.11 23.32 -12.31
N CYS A 89 -0.58 23.31 -11.18
CA CYS A 89 -0.02 22.69 -9.99
C CYS A 89 0.10 21.17 -10.14
N ASN A 90 1.12 20.61 -9.50
CA ASN A 90 1.37 19.18 -9.58
C ASN A 90 0.34 18.40 -8.74
N VAL A 91 -0.65 17.85 -9.42
CA VAL A 91 -1.67 16.94 -8.86
C VAL A 91 -1.54 15.51 -9.42
N LEU A 92 -0.42 15.18 -10.03
CA LEU A 92 -0.21 13.88 -10.66
C LEU A 92 -0.31 12.74 -9.63
N GLY A 93 -1.23 11.80 -9.86
CA GLY A 93 -1.52 10.71 -8.95
C GLY A 93 -2.26 11.10 -7.67
N ALA A 94 -2.79 12.33 -7.59
CA ALA A 94 -3.60 12.78 -6.46
C ALA A 94 -5.08 12.46 -6.66
N THR A 95 -5.79 12.26 -5.55
CA THR A 95 -7.25 12.31 -5.53
C THR A 95 -7.68 13.78 -5.57
N THR A 96 -8.35 14.19 -6.64
CA THR A 96 -8.87 15.54 -6.79
C THR A 96 -10.39 15.54 -6.75
N GLY A 97 -10.98 16.58 -6.20
CA GLY A 97 -12.43 16.70 -6.07
C GLY A 97 -12.91 18.13 -5.82
N ALA A 98 -14.23 18.27 -5.80
CA ALA A 98 -14.89 19.51 -5.46
C ALA A 98 -14.60 19.95 -4.02
N THR A 99 -14.95 21.18 -3.69
CA THR A 99 -14.99 21.70 -2.32
C THR A 99 -15.74 20.72 -1.40
N LEU A 100 -15.17 20.42 -0.27
CA LEU A 100 -15.78 19.55 0.73
C LEU A 100 -17.01 20.24 1.34
N THR A 101 -18.05 19.46 1.59
CA THR A 101 -19.34 19.93 2.14
C THR A 101 -19.56 19.53 3.59
N ASN A 102 -18.57 18.89 4.22
CA ASN A 102 -18.63 18.48 5.61
C ASN A 102 -17.25 18.55 6.26
N PHE A 103 -17.23 18.53 7.57
CA PHE A 103 -16.10 18.17 8.43
C PHE A 103 -16.25 16.72 8.90
N GLY A 104 -15.28 16.19 9.64
CA GLY A 104 -15.32 14.84 10.20
C GLY A 104 -14.08 14.02 9.84
N ASN A 105 -14.24 12.70 9.80
CA ASN A 105 -13.13 11.79 9.61
C ASN A 105 -12.54 11.88 8.21
N ARG A 106 -11.20 11.89 8.16
CA ARG A 106 -10.39 11.93 6.93
C ARG A 106 -9.33 10.84 7.01
N SER A 107 -9.02 10.26 5.86
CA SER A 107 -7.90 9.32 5.74
C SER A 107 -7.22 9.51 4.38
N PHE A 108 -5.88 9.53 4.41
CA PHE A 108 -5.05 9.72 3.22
C PHE A 108 -3.91 8.71 3.26
N SER A 109 -3.56 8.17 2.10
CA SER A 109 -2.46 7.22 1.98
C SER A 109 -1.41 7.70 0.97
N TRP A 110 -0.17 7.28 1.16
CA TRP A 110 0.94 7.48 0.22
C TRP A 110 1.73 6.19 0.05
N ASP A 111 2.07 5.87 -1.17
CA ASP A 111 2.71 4.63 -1.61
C ASP A 111 4.24 4.65 -1.60
N GLY A 112 4.85 5.69 -1.04
CA GLY A 112 6.31 5.85 -1.03
C GLY A 112 6.91 6.30 -2.36
N THR A 113 6.08 6.81 -3.32
CA THR A 113 6.54 7.25 -4.63
C THR A 113 6.47 8.77 -4.81
N ASP A 114 7.31 9.31 -5.71
CA ASP A 114 7.20 10.69 -6.19
C ASP A 114 6.02 10.87 -7.15
N ALA A 115 5.88 12.09 -7.69
CA ALA A 115 4.83 12.41 -8.66
C ALA A 115 4.97 11.62 -9.99
N SER A 116 6.17 11.14 -10.32
CA SER A 116 6.43 10.32 -11.51
C SER A 116 6.23 8.82 -11.28
N GLY A 117 5.95 8.41 -10.04
CA GLY A 117 5.75 7.01 -9.67
C GLY A 117 7.02 6.27 -9.26
N ASN A 118 8.17 6.96 -9.17
CA ASN A 118 9.40 6.35 -8.70
C ASN A 118 9.40 6.26 -7.17
N VAL A 119 9.84 5.12 -6.62
CA VAL A 119 10.02 4.98 -5.17
C VAL A 119 11.09 5.97 -4.72
N VAL A 120 10.75 6.80 -3.72
CA VAL A 120 11.73 7.75 -3.18
C VAL A 120 12.67 7.08 -2.19
N PRO A 121 13.88 7.62 -1.96
CA PRO A 121 14.82 7.10 -0.97
C PRO A 121 14.23 6.95 0.43
N ASP A 122 14.75 6.04 1.22
CA ASP A 122 14.43 5.93 2.63
C ASP A 122 14.97 7.15 3.38
N GLY A 123 14.24 7.59 4.40
CA GLY A 123 14.58 8.77 5.16
C GLY A 123 13.39 9.43 5.83
N THR A 124 13.61 10.63 6.34
CA THR A 124 12.57 11.41 7.01
C THR A 124 11.79 12.26 6.02
N TYR A 125 10.49 12.18 6.11
CA TYR A 125 9.52 12.92 5.29
C TYR A 125 8.49 13.62 6.17
N LYS A 126 7.71 14.49 5.58
CA LYS A 126 6.53 15.13 6.18
C LYS A 126 5.32 14.90 5.30
N ILE A 127 4.19 14.59 5.93
CA ILE A 127 2.88 14.72 5.32
C ILE A 127 2.22 15.97 5.87
N THR A 128 1.82 16.86 4.99
CA THR A 128 1.25 18.16 5.35
C THR A 128 -0.18 18.25 4.89
N VAL A 129 -1.04 18.77 5.74
CA VAL A 129 -2.45 19.06 5.47
C VAL A 129 -2.64 20.57 5.55
N GLU A 130 -3.21 21.16 4.52
CA GLU A 130 -3.75 22.50 4.53
C GLU A 130 -5.26 22.43 4.39
N SER A 131 -6.00 23.08 5.28
CA SER A 131 -7.45 23.19 5.20
C SER A 131 -7.86 24.63 5.41
N THR A 132 -8.75 25.11 4.54
CA THR A 132 -9.24 26.47 4.55
C THR A 132 -10.76 26.48 4.41
N TRP A 133 -11.40 27.35 5.16
CA TRP A 133 -12.83 27.62 5.12
C TRP A 133 -13.09 29.14 5.19
N ASN A 134 -14.32 29.57 4.99
CA ASN A 134 -14.71 30.97 5.01
C ASN A 134 -13.88 31.86 4.04
N HIS A 135 -13.64 31.38 2.82
CA HIS A 135 -12.84 32.06 1.79
C HIS A 135 -11.44 32.52 2.24
N GLY A 136 -10.84 31.80 3.18
CA GLY A 136 -9.50 32.10 3.70
C GLY A 136 -9.45 33.24 4.73
N SER A 137 -10.59 33.82 5.10
CA SER A 137 -10.65 34.89 6.10
C SER A 137 -10.39 34.34 7.50
N ALA A 138 -9.14 34.42 7.98
CA ALA A 138 -8.66 33.98 9.30
C ALA A 138 -8.98 32.50 9.66
N ALA A 139 -9.18 31.67 8.65
CA ALA A 139 -9.68 30.30 8.83
C ALA A 139 -8.89 29.28 8.03
N THR A 140 -7.58 29.51 7.90
CA THR A 140 -6.64 28.55 7.31
C THR A 140 -5.87 27.85 8.41
N THR A 141 -5.75 26.54 8.31
CA THR A 141 -4.88 25.76 9.18
C THR A 141 -3.97 24.87 8.36
N THR A 142 -2.69 24.84 8.73
CA THR A 142 -1.69 23.94 8.11
C THR A 142 -1.01 23.15 9.22
N ARG A 143 -0.94 21.84 9.04
CA ARG A 143 -0.28 20.91 9.96
C ARG A 143 0.62 19.97 9.20
N SER A 144 1.80 19.76 9.74
CA SER A 144 2.79 18.83 9.19
C SER A 144 3.11 17.77 10.22
N TYR A 145 3.12 16.53 9.79
CA TYR A 145 3.48 15.38 10.60
C TYR A 145 4.71 14.73 9.99
N THR A 146 5.77 14.63 10.79
CA THR A 146 7.04 14.02 10.36
C THR A 146 7.02 12.53 10.63
N PHE A 147 7.54 11.74 9.69
CA PHE A 147 7.65 10.30 9.82
C PHE A 147 8.91 9.78 9.12
N VAL A 148 9.31 8.57 9.46
CA VAL A 148 10.45 7.87 8.84
C VAL A 148 9.94 6.84 7.87
N LYS A 149 10.26 7.01 6.59
CA LYS A 149 10.09 5.98 5.55
C LYS A 149 11.33 5.09 5.57
N GLY A 150 11.15 3.79 5.73
CA GLY A 150 12.23 2.80 5.77
C GLY A 150 11.72 1.40 6.03
N ALA A 151 12.62 0.46 6.28
CA ALA A 151 12.31 -0.94 6.49
C ALA A 151 11.59 -1.23 7.83
N ALA A 152 11.62 -0.30 8.78
CA ALA A 152 10.87 -0.40 10.03
C ALA A 152 9.53 0.33 9.94
N GLN A 153 8.54 -0.13 10.69
CA GLN A 153 7.30 0.62 10.90
C GLN A 153 7.56 1.90 11.69
N ASP A 154 6.82 2.97 11.34
CA ASP A 154 6.75 4.20 12.13
C ASP A 154 5.28 4.47 12.46
N LEU A 155 4.90 4.20 13.71
CA LEU A 155 3.53 4.31 14.20
C LEU A 155 3.45 5.44 15.23
N GLN A 156 2.61 6.43 14.96
CA GLN A 156 2.50 7.63 15.76
C GLN A 156 1.04 7.99 16.04
N THR A 157 0.81 8.62 17.19
CA THR A 157 -0.46 9.26 17.57
C THR A 157 -0.19 10.72 17.91
N PRO A 158 -0.02 11.60 16.93
CA PRO A 158 0.26 13.01 17.17
C PRO A 158 -0.79 13.68 18.05
N ALA A 159 -0.38 14.66 18.83
CA ALA A 159 -1.29 15.40 19.70
C ALA A 159 -2.39 16.12 18.88
N SER A 160 -3.61 16.05 19.38
CA SER A 160 -4.76 16.78 18.84
C SER A 160 -4.61 18.29 19.01
N ASP A 161 -5.20 19.04 18.09
CA ASP A 161 -5.40 20.48 18.21
C ASP A 161 -6.89 20.86 18.01
N ALA A 162 -7.19 22.14 17.87
CA ALA A 162 -8.56 22.62 17.75
C ALA A 162 -9.27 22.16 16.48
N ASN A 163 -8.53 21.81 15.42
CA ASN A 163 -9.09 21.48 14.10
C ASN A 163 -8.84 20.03 13.69
N PHE A 164 -7.82 19.39 14.24
CA PHE A 164 -7.48 17.99 13.95
C PHE A 164 -7.37 17.20 15.24
N THR A 165 -8.21 16.19 15.40
CA THR A 165 -8.26 15.32 16.58
C THR A 165 -8.19 13.85 16.15
N ASN A 166 -7.94 12.94 17.09
CA ASN A 166 -7.84 11.50 16.84
C ASN A 166 -6.86 11.16 15.72
N ILE A 167 -5.69 11.81 15.75
CA ILE A 167 -4.71 11.72 14.68
C ILE A 167 -3.94 10.41 14.82
N THR A 168 -3.86 9.67 13.73
CA THR A 168 -2.98 8.50 13.60
C THR A 168 -2.13 8.65 12.36
N LEU A 169 -0.85 8.32 12.48
CA LEU A 169 0.12 8.33 11.39
C LEU A 169 0.87 7.00 11.42
N ALA A 170 0.85 6.27 10.33
CA ALA A 170 1.47 4.96 10.25
C ALA A 170 2.19 4.77 8.91
N TRP A 171 3.52 4.64 8.95
CA TRP A 171 4.28 4.08 7.85
C TRP A 171 4.38 2.56 8.07
N ASN A 172 3.83 1.82 7.13
CA ASN A 172 3.97 0.37 7.07
C ASN A 172 4.84 0.04 5.84
N PRO A 173 6.09 -0.41 6.04
CA PRO A 173 6.88 -0.87 4.92
C PRO A 173 6.13 -2.01 4.23
N GLY A 174 6.00 -1.90 2.92
CA GLY A 174 5.67 -3.04 2.08
C GLY A 174 6.84 -3.99 2.27
N GLY A 175 6.56 -5.23 2.61
CA GLY A 175 7.63 -6.16 2.92
C GLY A 175 8.75 -5.99 1.90
N SER A 176 9.90 -5.49 2.36
CA SER A 176 11.13 -5.56 1.59
C SER A 176 11.28 -7.02 1.29
N GLY A 177 11.06 -7.46 0.08
CA GLY A 177 11.27 -8.79 -0.48
C GLY A 177 11.86 -9.96 0.31
N LEU A 178 11.92 -9.92 1.63
CA LEU A 178 11.48 -10.93 2.51
C LEU A 178 9.95 -10.87 2.46
N VAL A 179 9.38 -11.34 1.35
CA VAL A 179 8.27 -12.25 1.53
C VAL A 179 8.70 -13.05 2.73
N GLU A 180 8.06 -12.88 3.93
CA GLU A 180 7.85 -14.05 4.73
C GLU A 180 7.31 -15.02 3.68
N LYS A 181 8.19 -15.88 3.20
CA LYS A 181 7.87 -16.86 2.18
C LYS A 181 6.76 -17.59 2.90
N THR A 182 5.50 -17.23 2.58
CA THR A 182 4.35 -18.02 3.06
C THR A 182 4.83 -19.40 2.79
N PRO A 183 5.10 -20.20 3.87
CA PRO A 183 6.01 -21.33 3.74
C PRO A 183 5.55 -22.06 2.52
N GLU A 184 6.44 -22.17 1.52
CA GLU A 184 6.06 -22.61 0.18
C GLU A 184 5.28 -23.85 0.43
N MET A 185 4.01 -23.88 0.05
CA MET A 185 3.13 -24.97 0.40
C MET A 185 3.68 -26.18 -0.33
N ASN A 186 4.58 -26.90 0.36
CA ASN A 186 5.15 -28.14 -0.15
C ASN A 186 4.08 -29.18 -0.05
N VAL A 187 3.63 -29.65 -1.20
CA VAL A 187 2.60 -30.70 -1.30
C VAL A 187 3.18 -31.85 -2.08
N ALA A 188 3.11 -33.04 -1.49
CA ALA A 188 3.40 -34.29 -2.16
C ALA A 188 2.13 -35.15 -2.23
N VAL A 189 1.88 -35.77 -3.37
CA VAL A 189 0.71 -36.64 -3.59
C VAL A 189 1.16 -37.96 -4.13
N GLN A 190 0.87 -39.03 -3.40
CA GLN A 190 1.28 -40.40 -3.75
C GLN A 190 0.27 -41.45 -3.26
N PRO A 191 0.18 -42.63 -3.94
CA PRO A 191 0.83 -42.95 -5.21
C PRO A 191 0.17 -42.19 -6.39
N ASN A 192 0.93 -41.88 -7.40
CA ASN A 192 0.41 -41.32 -8.63
C ASN A 192 1.12 -41.94 -9.85
N PRO A 193 0.46 -42.78 -10.66
CA PRO A 193 -0.96 -43.16 -10.62
C PRO A 193 -1.35 -44.02 -9.39
N SER A 194 -2.64 -43.93 -9.02
CA SER A 194 -3.24 -44.75 -7.97
C SER A 194 -4.07 -45.89 -8.60
N ALA A 195 -3.77 -47.15 -8.19
CA ALA A 195 -4.49 -48.33 -8.67
C ALA A 195 -5.85 -48.54 -7.96
N ASN A 196 -6.10 -47.88 -6.85
CA ASN A 196 -7.35 -47.98 -6.07
C ASN A 196 -8.10 -46.66 -5.90
N GLY A 197 -7.56 -45.53 -6.45
CA GLY A 197 -8.16 -44.22 -6.32
C GLY A 197 -7.93 -43.52 -4.98
N VAL A 198 -7.04 -44.06 -4.13
CA VAL A 198 -6.68 -43.48 -2.83
C VAL A 198 -5.31 -42.83 -2.93
N PHE A 199 -5.19 -41.62 -2.38
CA PHE A 199 -3.97 -40.83 -2.40
C PHE A 199 -3.61 -40.37 -0.97
N ASN A 200 -2.34 -40.45 -0.60
CA ASN A 200 -1.82 -39.76 0.55
C ASN A 200 -1.29 -38.40 0.11
N VAL A 201 -1.80 -37.36 0.72
CA VAL A 201 -1.43 -35.96 0.43
C VAL A 201 -0.68 -35.42 1.63
N GLU A 202 0.61 -35.20 1.48
CA GLU A 202 1.47 -34.61 2.49
C GLU A 202 1.62 -33.11 2.22
N PHE A 203 1.59 -32.31 3.27
CA PHE A 203 1.70 -30.84 3.18
C PHE A 203 2.30 -30.29 4.47
N ASN A 204 2.91 -29.12 4.37
CA ASN A 204 3.45 -28.42 5.55
C ASN A 204 2.44 -27.44 6.18
N TYR A 205 1.47 -26.95 5.40
CA TYR A 205 0.43 -26.03 5.86
C TYR A 205 -0.76 -26.03 4.91
N ALA A 206 -1.91 -26.43 5.38
CA ALA A 206 -3.15 -26.42 4.62
C ALA A 206 -4.36 -26.14 5.51
N THR A 207 -5.42 -25.61 4.95
CA THR A 207 -6.72 -25.43 5.58
C THR A 207 -7.81 -26.30 4.95
N ARG A 208 -7.63 -26.66 3.66
CA ARG A 208 -8.60 -27.48 2.93
C ARG A 208 -7.92 -28.22 1.79
N ILE A 209 -8.41 -29.44 1.52
CA ILE A 209 -8.08 -30.23 0.33
C ILE A 209 -9.35 -30.46 -0.44
N SER A 210 -9.31 -30.30 -1.77
CA SER A 210 -10.38 -30.68 -2.68
C SER A 210 -9.83 -31.42 -3.88
N ALA A 211 -10.70 -32.13 -4.59
CA ALA A 211 -10.38 -32.71 -5.90
C ALA A 211 -11.39 -32.25 -6.94
N ILE A 212 -10.91 -31.95 -8.14
CA ILE A 212 -11.73 -31.53 -9.28
C ILE A 212 -11.50 -32.49 -10.46
N ASN A 213 -12.53 -32.69 -11.26
CA ASN A 213 -12.45 -33.42 -12.52
C ASN A 213 -11.96 -32.51 -13.67
N LEU A 214 -11.86 -33.04 -14.89
CA LEU A 214 -11.44 -32.29 -16.08
C LEU A 214 -12.45 -31.21 -16.52
N ALA A 215 -13.71 -31.30 -16.08
CA ALA A 215 -14.73 -30.29 -16.34
C ALA A 215 -14.66 -29.13 -15.32
N GLY A 216 -13.79 -29.25 -14.27
CA GLY A 216 -13.67 -28.27 -13.22
C GLY A 216 -14.66 -28.44 -12.06
N GLU A 217 -15.45 -29.52 -12.05
CA GLU A 217 -16.40 -29.81 -10.98
C GLU A 217 -15.68 -30.36 -9.76
N GLU A 218 -16.00 -29.87 -8.57
CA GLU A 218 -15.48 -30.38 -7.30
C GLU A 218 -16.15 -31.73 -6.98
N VAL A 219 -15.33 -32.78 -6.94
CA VAL A 219 -15.76 -34.17 -6.72
C VAL A 219 -15.40 -34.69 -5.33
N TYR A 220 -14.59 -33.95 -4.59
CA TYR A 220 -14.18 -34.24 -3.23
C TYR A 220 -13.77 -32.94 -2.53
N THR A 221 -14.09 -32.84 -1.23
CA THR A 221 -13.62 -31.74 -0.39
C THR A 221 -13.49 -32.18 1.06
N GLN A 222 -12.46 -31.70 1.75
CA GLN A 222 -12.23 -31.95 3.16
C GLN A 222 -11.42 -30.81 3.79
N ASP A 223 -11.87 -30.35 4.96
CA ASP A 223 -11.10 -29.40 5.77
C ASP A 223 -9.93 -30.08 6.48
N VAL A 224 -8.84 -29.34 6.63
CA VAL A 224 -7.63 -29.76 7.32
C VAL A 224 -7.60 -29.09 8.69
N LYS A 225 -7.38 -29.89 9.74
CA LYS A 225 -7.26 -29.37 11.11
C LYS A 225 -5.88 -28.75 11.32
N MET A 226 -5.82 -27.83 12.26
CA MET A 226 -4.55 -27.22 12.67
C MET A 226 -3.55 -28.31 13.13
N ASN A 227 -2.30 -28.22 12.62
CA ASN A 227 -1.22 -29.17 12.87
C ASN A 227 -1.32 -30.54 12.16
N GLU A 228 -2.29 -30.78 11.31
CA GLU A 228 -2.23 -31.89 10.35
C GLU A 228 -1.20 -31.59 9.27
N VAL A 229 -0.38 -32.60 8.92
CA VAL A 229 0.66 -32.49 7.89
C VAL A 229 0.47 -33.52 6.76
N ALA A 230 -0.54 -34.37 6.86
CA ALA A 230 -0.94 -35.31 5.83
C ALA A 230 -2.43 -35.62 5.91
N LYS A 231 -3.00 -36.04 4.78
CA LYS A 231 -4.39 -36.43 4.66
C LYS A 231 -4.56 -37.52 3.61
N THR A 232 -5.38 -38.51 3.89
CA THR A 232 -5.80 -39.48 2.89
C THR A 232 -6.98 -38.92 2.12
N VAL A 233 -6.86 -38.83 0.79
CA VAL A 233 -7.91 -38.42 -0.15
C VAL A 233 -8.41 -39.69 -0.83
N ASP A 234 -9.65 -40.08 -0.55
CA ASP A 234 -10.28 -41.28 -1.08
C ASP A 234 -11.22 -40.91 -2.25
N LEU A 235 -10.76 -41.20 -3.46
CA LEU A 235 -11.49 -41.06 -4.72
C LEU A 235 -11.82 -42.44 -5.32
N SER A 236 -11.86 -43.49 -4.49
CA SER A 236 -12.07 -44.87 -4.95
C SER A 236 -13.42 -45.13 -5.59
N ASN A 237 -14.40 -44.26 -5.34
CA ASN A 237 -15.72 -44.28 -5.96
C ASN A 237 -15.75 -43.64 -7.36
N LEU A 238 -14.68 -42.94 -7.79
CA LEU A 238 -14.61 -42.30 -9.09
C LEU A 238 -14.09 -43.25 -10.18
N THR A 239 -14.38 -42.94 -11.43
CA THR A 239 -13.89 -43.69 -12.57
C THR A 239 -12.43 -43.49 -12.87
N ASN A 240 -11.79 -44.41 -13.60
CA ASN A 240 -10.44 -44.22 -14.12
C ASN A 240 -10.36 -42.90 -14.90
N GLY A 241 -9.31 -42.15 -14.69
CA GLY A 241 -9.16 -40.86 -15.34
C GLY A 241 -8.17 -39.92 -14.64
N VAL A 242 -8.15 -38.68 -15.15
CA VAL A 242 -7.31 -37.61 -14.64
C VAL A 242 -8.15 -36.70 -13.75
N TYR A 243 -7.62 -36.39 -12.59
CA TYR A 243 -8.19 -35.47 -11.62
C TYR A 243 -7.11 -34.48 -11.16
N PHE A 244 -7.51 -33.43 -10.45
CA PHE A 244 -6.58 -32.50 -9.82
C PHE A 244 -6.91 -32.37 -8.35
N ILE A 245 -5.94 -32.72 -7.51
CA ILE A 245 -6.00 -32.45 -6.08
C ILE A 245 -5.51 -31.01 -5.84
N CYS A 246 -6.35 -30.19 -5.21
CA CYS A 246 -6.09 -28.81 -4.87
C CYS A 246 -5.95 -28.72 -3.34
N VAL A 247 -4.81 -28.19 -2.87
CA VAL A 247 -4.54 -27.94 -1.47
C VAL A 247 -4.48 -26.44 -1.26
N THR A 248 -5.24 -25.90 -0.31
CA THR A 248 -5.25 -24.46 -0.02
C THR A 248 -4.92 -24.16 1.44
N ASN A 249 -4.24 -23.05 1.66
CA ASN A 249 -4.00 -22.48 2.99
C ASN A 249 -4.84 -21.22 3.26
N GLY A 250 -5.81 -20.91 2.41
CA GLY A 250 -6.65 -19.70 2.48
C GLY A 250 -6.13 -18.53 1.66
N THR A 251 -4.84 -18.45 1.36
CA THR A 251 -4.23 -17.40 0.54
C THR A 251 -3.64 -17.91 -0.77
N SER A 252 -3.23 -19.16 -0.81
CA SER A 252 -2.60 -19.81 -1.96
C SER A 252 -3.23 -21.17 -2.21
N VAL A 253 -3.18 -21.65 -3.47
CA VAL A 253 -3.65 -22.96 -3.89
C VAL A 253 -2.53 -23.67 -4.63
N SER A 254 -2.18 -24.89 -4.17
CA SER A 254 -1.30 -25.81 -4.90
C SER A 254 -2.15 -26.86 -5.61
N LYS A 255 -1.92 -27.08 -6.90
CA LYS A 255 -2.72 -27.96 -7.76
C LYS A 255 -1.87 -29.08 -8.31
N HIS A 256 -2.25 -30.34 -8.05
CA HIS A 256 -1.52 -31.54 -8.43
C HIS A 256 -2.38 -32.43 -9.33
N LYS A 257 -1.88 -32.73 -10.52
CA LYS A 257 -2.50 -33.71 -11.41
C LYS A 257 -2.32 -35.11 -10.83
N VAL A 258 -3.40 -35.86 -10.71
CA VAL A 258 -3.40 -37.26 -10.28
C VAL A 258 -4.13 -38.12 -11.30
N VAL A 259 -3.78 -39.41 -11.34
CA VAL A 259 -4.34 -40.39 -12.24
C VAL A 259 -4.89 -41.55 -11.46
N ILE A 260 -6.15 -41.92 -11.69
CA ILE A 260 -6.76 -43.15 -11.21
C ILE A 260 -6.69 -44.19 -12.36
N SER A 261 -6.10 -45.33 -12.07
CA SER A 261 -5.91 -46.41 -13.02
C SER A 261 -6.10 -47.75 -12.30
N LYS A 262 -7.39 -48.12 -12.09
CA LYS A 262 -7.81 -49.36 -11.46
C LYS A 262 -7.73 -50.53 -12.44
#